data_97d943d75eb182dc8388d2a73a6742b4
#
_entry.id   97d943d75eb182dc8388d2a73a6742b4
#
_cell.length_a   1.000
_cell.length_b   1.000
_cell.length_c   1.000
_cell.angle_alpha   90.00
_cell.angle_beta   90.00
_cell.angle_gamma   90.00
#
_symmetry.space_group_name_H-M   'P 1'
#
loop_
_entity.id
_entity.type
_entity.pdbx_description
1 polymer ?
#
loop_
_entity_poly.entity_id
_entity_poly.type
_entity_poly.pdbx_seq_one_letter_code
_entity_poly.pdbx_strand_id
1 'polypeptide(L)'
;MYKNKAKSGTNNISGNNIARIRKEMYPKVSQRFLADKMQLEGIELDKNAIQRIESGARFVTDIELKAFAKVLDVSYEDLLAEQTL
;
A
#
# COMPACT_ATOMS: atom_id res chain seq x y z
N MET A 1 7.70 24.07 -1.05
CA MET A 1 6.79 23.23 -0.25
C MET A 1 7.53 22.02 0.28
N TYR A 2 7.45 21.81 1.57
CA TYR A 2 8.09 20.64 2.19
C TYR A 2 7.18 19.43 2.08
N LYS A 3 7.77 18.31 1.71
CA LYS A 3 7.09 17.02 1.73
C LYS A 3 7.61 16.21 2.90
N ASN A 4 6.71 15.69 3.70
CA ASN A 4 7.07 14.84 4.83
C ASN A 4 7.41 13.44 4.34
N LYS A 5 8.56 12.94 4.75
CA LYS A 5 9.01 11.60 4.39
C LYS A 5 9.09 10.72 5.61
N ALA A 6 8.96 9.41 5.41
CA ALA A 6 9.20 8.44 6.45
C ALA A 6 10.69 8.47 6.86
N LYS A 7 10.98 7.94 8.06
CA LYS A 7 12.36 7.88 8.59
C LYS A 7 13.32 7.17 7.63
N SER A 8 12.82 6.21 6.86
CA SER A 8 13.60 5.49 5.85
C SER A 8 13.92 6.32 4.61
N GLY A 9 13.38 7.54 4.50
CA GLY A 9 13.50 8.38 3.32
C GLY A 9 12.46 8.09 2.24
N THR A 10 11.59 7.11 2.46
CA THR A 10 10.49 6.81 1.52
C THR A 10 9.35 7.80 1.68
N ASN A 11 8.48 7.85 0.67
CA ASN A 11 7.35 8.77 0.63
C ASN A 11 6.08 8.19 1.29
N ASN A 12 6.15 6.96 1.81
CA ASN A 12 5.06 6.37 2.56
C ASN A 12 5.62 5.32 3.53
N ILE A 13 4.83 4.97 4.54
CA ILE A 13 5.14 3.91 5.49
C ILE A 13 4.49 2.60 5.06
N SER A 14 3.30 2.70 4.49
CA SER A 14 2.42 1.55 4.25
C SER A 14 2.86 0.65 3.11
N GLY A 15 3.64 1.15 2.15
CA GLY A 15 3.97 0.41 0.94
C GLY A 15 4.67 -0.92 1.20
N ASN A 16 5.64 -0.91 2.10
CA ASN A 16 6.36 -2.12 2.51
C ASN A 16 5.39 -3.16 3.12
N ASN A 17 4.50 -2.68 3.98
CA ASN A 17 3.50 -3.55 4.62
C ASN A 17 2.51 -4.09 3.60
N ILE A 18 2.07 -3.27 2.66
CA ILE A 18 1.17 -3.69 1.58
C ILE A 18 1.83 -4.82 0.78
N ALA A 19 3.08 -4.66 0.39
CA ALA A 19 3.81 -5.66 -0.37
C ALA A 19 3.92 -6.99 0.41
N ARG A 20 4.29 -6.90 1.69
CA ARG A 20 4.45 -8.08 2.54
C ARG A 20 3.12 -8.80 2.71
N ILE A 21 2.06 -8.08 3.06
CA ILE A 21 0.72 -8.65 3.28
C ILE A 21 0.23 -9.30 1.99
N ARG A 22 0.37 -8.60 0.86
CA ARG A 22 -0.06 -9.12 -0.44
C ARG A 22 0.63 -10.44 -0.76
N LYS A 23 1.95 -10.53 -0.53
CA LYS A 23 2.74 -11.73 -0.82
C LYS A 23 2.42 -12.89 0.10
N GLU A 24 1.94 -12.61 1.31
CA GLU A 24 1.57 -13.62 2.29
C GLU A 24 0.15 -14.14 2.12
N MET A 25 -0.65 -13.51 1.29
CA MET A 25 -2.03 -13.95 1.08
C MET A 25 -2.10 -15.26 0.30
N TYR A 26 -3.13 -16.06 0.62
CA TYR A 26 -3.41 -17.30 -0.09
C TYR A 26 -4.89 -17.32 -0.49
N PRO A 27 -5.19 -17.51 -1.79
CA PRO A 27 -4.24 -17.61 -2.90
C PRO A 27 -3.46 -16.31 -3.09
N LYS A 28 -2.33 -16.38 -3.77
CA LYS A 28 -1.43 -15.24 -3.97
C LYS A 28 -2.13 -14.09 -4.69
N VAL A 29 -1.84 -12.88 -4.23
CA VAL A 29 -2.39 -11.65 -4.82
C VAL A 29 -1.26 -10.93 -5.55
N SER A 30 -1.38 -10.82 -6.88
CA SER A 30 -0.43 -10.05 -7.68
C SER A 30 -0.69 -8.55 -7.52
N GLN A 31 0.28 -7.73 -7.92
CA GLN A 31 0.09 -6.28 -7.96
C GLN A 31 -1.08 -5.89 -8.87
N ARG A 32 -1.21 -6.57 -10.01
CA ARG A 32 -2.30 -6.32 -10.95
C ARG A 32 -3.65 -6.68 -10.33
N PHE A 33 -3.74 -7.82 -9.66
CA PHE A 33 -4.97 -8.23 -8.99
C PHE A 33 -5.35 -7.23 -7.91
N LEU A 34 -4.36 -6.74 -7.14
CA LEU A 34 -4.61 -5.72 -6.13
C LEU A 34 -5.13 -4.43 -6.77
N ALA A 35 -4.53 -4.01 -7.88
CA ALA A 35 -5.01 -2.83 -8.63
C ALA A 35 -6.46 -3.00 -9.06
N ASP A 36 -6.82 -4.18 -9.57
CA ASP A 36 -8.20 -4.48 -9.98
C ASP A 36 -9.16 -4.41 -8.80
N LYS A 37 -8.77 -4.94 -7.65
CA LYS A 37 -9.58 -4.88 -6.43
C LYS A 37 -9.76 -3.46 -5.93
N MET A 38 -8.70 -2.64 -6.00
CA MET A 38 -8.77 -1.23 -5.63
C MET A 38 -9.75 -0.48 -6.55
N GLN A 39 -9.76 -0.81 -7.83
CA GLN A 39 -10.66 -0.20 -8.78
C GLN A 39 -12.13 -0.49 -8.42
N LEU A 40 -12.44 -1.69 -7.94
CA LEU A 40 -13.78 -2.03 -7.48
C LEU A 40 -14.22 -1.18 -6.28
N GLU A 41 -13.26 -0.65 -5.52
CA GLU A 41 -13.52 0.27 -4.41
C GLU A 41 -13.51 1.74 -4.84
N GLY A 42 -13.48 1.98 -6.14
CA GLY A 42 -13.49 3.34 -6.68
C GLY A 42 -12.14 4.04 -6.69
N ILE A 43 -11.07 3.31 -6.45
CA ILE A 43 -9.70 3.85 -6.39
C ILE A 43 -8.97 3.47 -7.68
N GLU A 44 -8.63 4.47 -8.48
CA GLU A 44 -7.93 4.25 -9.74
C GLU A 44 -6.42 4.21 -9.53
N LEU A 45 -5.90 3.00 -9.34
CA LEU A 45 -4.48 2.74 -9.26
C LEU A 45 -4.16 1.59 -10.20
N ASP A 46 -3.30 1.83 -11.18
CA ASP A 46 -2.84 0.74 -12.04
C ASP A 46 -1.71 -0.05 -11.37
N LYS A 47 -1.26 -1.11 -12.01
CA LYS A 47 -0.18 -1.95 -11.50
C LYS A 47 1.09 -1.13 -11.21
N ASN A 48 1.40 -0.16 -12.08
CA ASN A 48 2.60 0.66 -11.92
C ASN A 48 2.49 1.57 -10.69
N ALA A 49 1.30 2.10 -10.43
CA ALA A 49 1.06 2.89 -9.22
C ALA A 49 1.22 2.03 -7.96
N ILE A 50 0.69 0.79 -7.97
CA ILE A 50 0.87 -0.16 -6.87
C ILE A 50 2.36 -0.43 -6.66
N GLN A 51 3.09 -0.67 -7.73
CA GLN A 51 4.54 -0.93 -7.65
C GLN A 51 5.28 0.24 -6.99
N ARG A 52 4.96 1.47 -7.39
CA ARG A 52 5.59 2.66 -6.83
C ARG A 52 5.21 2.88 -5.37
N ILE A 53 3.99 2.54 -4.98
CA ILE A 53 3.57 2.56 -3.58
C ILE A 53 4.40 1.55 -2.78
N GLU A 54 4.51 0.32 -3.27
CA GLU A 54 5.22 -0.75 -2.56
C GLU A 54 6.72 -0.46 -2.43
N SER A 55 7.31 0.22 -3.41
CA SER A 55 8.71 0.61 -3.34
C SER A 55 8.96 1.87 -2.50
N GLY A 56 7.90 2.55 -2.08
CA GLY A 56 8.02 3.78 -1.31
C GLY A 56 8.21 5.04 -2.13
N ALA A 57 8.15 4.94 -3.46
CA ALA A 57 8.39 6.08 -4.34
C ALA A 57 7.20 7.04 -4.43
N ARG A 58 5.98 6.55 -4.14
CA ARG A 58 4.75 7.31 -4.29
C ARG A 58 4.11 7.55 -2.93
N PHE A 59 3.54 8.74 -2.73
CA PHE A 59 2.73 9.02 -1.54
C PHE A 59 1.43 8.23 -1.60
N VAL A 60 0.91 7.88 -0.42
CA VAL A 60 -0.37 7.19 -0.27
C VAL A 60 -1.32 8.14 0.45
N THR A 61 -2.48 8.38 -0.15
CA THR A 61 -3.49 9.23 0.46
C THR A 61 -4.28 8.44 1.50
N ASP A 62 -4.96 9.15 2.40
CA ASP A 62 -5.79 8.50 3.41
C ASP A 62 -6.95 7.72 2.78
N ILE A 63 -7.48 8.22 1.67
CA ILE A 63 -8.54 7.55 0.91
C ILE A 63 -8.02 6.22 0.37
N GLU A 64 -6.82 6.22 -0.18
CA GLU A 64 -6.17 5.01 -0.69
C GLU A 64 -5.86 4.03 0.43
N LEU A 65 -5.38 4.54 1.56
CA LEU A 65 -5.05 3.70 2.71
C LEU A 65 -6.29 2.97 3.22
N LYS A 66 -7.40 3.67 3.31
CA LYS A 66 -8.67 3.08 3.73
C LYS A 66 -9.08 1.94 2.79
N ALA A 67 -8.94 2.13 1.49
CA ALA A 67 -9.27 1.11 0.51
C ALA A 67 -8.33 -0.10 0.60
N PHE A 68 -7.03 0.12 0.81
CA PHE A 68 -6.08 -0.97 1.00
C PHE A 68 -6.44 -1.81 2.23
N ALA A 69 -6.80 -1.17 3.33
CA ALA A 69 -7.20 -1.88 4.55
C ALA A 69 -8.40 -2.79 4.28
N LYS A 70 -9.37 -2.30 3.53
CA LYS A 70 -10.57 -3.05 3.19
C LYS A 70 -10.25 -4.22 2.25
N VAL A 71 -9.53 -3.94 1.17
CA VAL A 71 -9.22 -4.95 0.14
C VAL A 71 -8.34 -6.06 0.70
N LEU A 72 -7.35 -5.70 1.52
CA LEU A 72 -6.43 -6.67 2.12
C LEU A 72 -6.96 -7.27 3.41
N ASP A 73 -8.09 -6.77 3.91
CA ASP A 73 -8.73 -7.22 5.15
C ASP A 73 -7.76 -7.16 6.33
N VAL A 74 -7.14 -6.01 6.50
CA VAL A 74 -6.20 -5.76 7.60
C VAL A 74 -6.54 -4.43 8.27
N SER A 75 -6.00 -4.23 9.47
CA SER A 75 -6.18 -2.98 10.21
C SER A 75 -5.27 -1.88 9.65
N TYR A 76 -5.61 -0.64 9.99
CA TYR A 76 -4.71 0.48 9.69
C TYR A 76 -3.38 0.34 10.44
N GLU A 77 -3.42 -0.22 11.64
CA GLU A 77 -2.20 -0.49 12.41
C GLU A 77 -1.27 -1.43 11.66
N ASP A 78 -1.81 -2.48 11.04
CA ASP A 78 -1.01 -3.41 10.23
C ASP A 78 -0.34 -2.70 9.06
N LEU A 79 -1.08 -1.79 8.40
CA LEU A 79 -0.55 -1.06 7.25
C LEU A 79 0.47 0.00 7.64
N LEU A 80 0.35 0.56 8.83
CA LEU A 80 1.21 1.67 9.29
C LEU A 80 2.29 1.22 10.26
N ALA A 81 2.40 -0.07 10.53
CA ALA A 81 3.43 -0.59 11.42
C ALA A 81 4.82 -0.34 10.82
N GLU A 82 5.67 0.35 11.57
CA GLU A 82 7.05 0.56 11.17
C GLU A 82 7.87 -0.62 11.67
N GLN A 83 8.74 -1.13 10.79
CA GLN A 83 9.65 -2.20 11.20
C GLN A 83 10.77 -1.59 12.02
N THR A 84 10.90 -2.05 13.25
CA THR A 84 12.02 -1.71 14.09
C THR A 84 13.10 -2.78 13.94
N LEU A 85 14.30 -2.32 13.67
CA LEU A 85 15.45 -3.22 13.64
C LEU A 85 15.96 -3.47 15.04
#